data_9968481dfc2cd2d5eff8d7a19ae85b21
#
_entry.id   9968481dfc2cd2d5eff8d7a19ae85b21
#
_cell.length_a   1.000
_cell.length_b   1.000
_cell.length_c   1.000
_cell.angle_alpha   90.00
_cell.angle_beta   90.00
_cell.angle_gamma   90.00
#
_symmetry.space_group_name_H-M   'P 1'
#
loop_
_entity.id
_entity.type
_entity.pdbx_description
1 polymer ?
#
loop_
_entity_poly.entity_id
_entity_poly.type
_entity_poly.pdbx_seq_one_letter_code
_entity_poly.pdbx_strand_id
1 'polypeptide(L)'
;SRQLVARARRLNPRCRVVVVGCASQKNADRFKDIPNVSFIMGTADKTRVAEEICGSGVDVEEIPSVFCEEGFAAQERTRAFVKIQDGCNNFCSYCIVPYLRGRSRSRRIRDVVAEVRAAASAETVLIGIDISQFGRDTGETLSELLLALRDVPTRVRLGSLEAGVVTEDMLSAAANINFCPHFHLSLQSGCDSVLRRMNRKYTTAQYSEAVKRIRNVFPDAGITTDVIAGFCGETEEEFAQTCLFVRQTEFADVHVF
;
A
#
# COMPACT_ATOMS: atom_id res chain seq x y z
N SER A 1 3.28 -18.39 3.91
CA SER A 1 2.59 -18.66 5.19
C SER A 1 2.83 -20.10 5.69
N ARG A 2 2.51 -21.16 4.91
CA ARG A 2 2.71 -22.57 5.35
C ARG A 2 4.15 -22.88 5.75
N GLN A 3 5.15 -22.38 5.04
CA GLN A 3 6.56 -22.53 5.38
C GLN A 3 6.91 -21.89 6.73
N LEU A 4 6.32 -20.74 7.06
CA LEU A 4 6.52 -20.09 8.38
C LEU A 4 5.92 -20.92 9.50
N VAL A 5 4.73 -21.48 9.32
CA VAL A 5 4.12 -22.40 10.31
C VAL A 5 5.00 -23.63 10.51
N ALA A 6 5.47 -24.25 9.43
CA ALA A 6 6.37 -25.40 9.50
C ALA A 6 7.70 -25.05 10.20
N ARG A 7 8.24 -23.85 9.98
CA ARG A 7 9.44 -23.36 10.67
C ARG A 7 9.19 -23.15 12.16
N ALA A 8 8.10 -22.50 12.53
CA ALA A 8 7.74 -22.27 13.93
C ALA A 8 7.62 -23.60 14.70
N ARG A 9 6.96 -24.60 14.12
CA ARG A 9 6.82 -25.95 14.69
C ARG A 9 8.16 -26.68 14.85
N ARG A 10 9.10 -26.52 13.93
CA ARG A 10 10.45 -27.11 14.05
C ARG A 10 11.22 -26.51 15.21
N LEU A 11 11.07 -25.19 15.43
CA LEU A 11 11.76 -24.47 16.51
C LEU A 11 11.10 -24.74 17.88
N ASN A 12 9.79 -24.85 17.92
CA ASN A 12 9.04 -25.19 19.12
C ASN A 12 7.83 -26.08 18.78
N PRO A 13 7.93 -27.41 18.99
CA PRO A 13 6.82 -28.34 18.71
C PRO A 13 5.56 -28.08 19.52
N ARG A 14 5.65 -27.35 20.63
CA ARG A 14 4.51 -26.97 21.49
C ARG A 14 3.98 -25.55 21.20
N CYS A 15 4.49 -24.86 20.16
CA CYS A 15 3.99 -23.53 19.82
C CYS A 15 2.52 -23.59 19.42
N ARG A 16 1.77 -22.58 19.76
CA ARG A 16 0.46 -22.29 19.16
C ARG A 16 0.66 -21.31 18.02
N VAL A 17 -0.08 -21.47 16.94
CA VAL A 17 0.02 -20.62 15.74
C VAL A 17 -1.35 -20.06 15.43
N VAL A 18 -1.43 -18.74 15.34
CA VAL A 18 -2.59 -18.02 14.80
C VAL A 18 -2.24 -17.59 13.38
N VAL A 19 -3.10 -17.92 12.41
CA VAL A 19 -2.93 -17.53 11.00
C VAL A 19 -3.87 -16.39 10.69
N VAL A 20 -3.33 -15.25 10.27
CA VAL A 20 -4.10 -14.01 10.02
C VAL A 20 -3.74 -13.40 8.68
N GLY A 21 -4.71 -12.85 7.96
CA GLY A 21 -4.50 -12.00 6.80
C GLY A 21 -4.96 -12.58 5.48
N CYS A 22 -4.40 -12.07 4.36
CA CYS A 22 -4.90 -12.38 3.01
C CYS A 22 -4.88 -13.86 2.64
N ALA A 23 -3.92 -14.64 3.15
CA ALA A 23 -3.84 -16.07 2.83
C ALA A 23 -4.98 -16.86 3.46
N SER A 24 -5.36 -16.55 4.70
CA SER A 24 -6.51 -17.13 5.40
C SER A 24 -7.83 -16.59 4.87
N GLN A 25 -7.90 -15.30 4.56
CA GLN A 25 -9.07 -14.69 3.90
C GLN A 25 -9.39 -15.38 2.57
N LYS A 26 -8.36 -15.73 1.79
CA LYS A 26 -8.55 -16.43 0.51
C LYS A 26 -9.09 -17.85 0.69
N ASN A 27 -8.55 -18.58 1.65
CA ASN A 27 -8.93 -19.97 1.90
C ASN A 27 -8.44 -20.42 3.28
N ALA A 28 -9.33 -20.35 4.28
CA ALA A 28 -9.08 -20.79 5.64
C ALA A 28 -8.84 -22.30 5.75
N ASP A 29 -9.53 -23.13 4.91
CA ASP A 29 -9.43 -24.58 4.96
C ASP A 29 -8.01 -25.09 4.73
N ARG A 30 -7.20 -24.36 3.97
CA ARG A 30 -5.79 -24.69 3.75
C ARG A 30 -4.94 -24.72 5.02
N PHE A 31 -5.44 -24.18 6.13
CA PHE A 31 -4.72 -24.06 7.39
C PHE A 31 -5.34 -24.87 8.52
N LYS A 32 -6.62 -25.33 8.40
CA LYS A 32 -7.36 -26.04 9.46
C LYS A 32 -6.66 -27.31 9.95
N ASP A 33 -6.11 -28.09 9.02
CA ASP A 33 -5.49 -29.38 9.33
C ASP A 33 -3.98 -29.29 9.59
N ILE A 34 -3.42 -28.07 9.65
CA ILE A 34 -2.00 -27.91 9.96
C ILE A 34 -1.82 -28.00 11.49
N PRO A 35 -1.06 -29.00 11.98
CA PRO A 35 -0.82 -29.14 13.41
C PRO A 35 -0.23 -27.85 14.01
N ASN A 36 -0.64 -27.50 15.24
CA ASN A 36 -0.30 -26.30 15.98
C ASN A 36 -1.03 -25.01 15.50
N VAL A 37 -1.74 -25.01 14.37
CA VAL A 37 -2.65 -23.91 14.05
C VAL A 37 -3.86 -24.03 14.95
N SER A 38 -4.01 -23.07 15.86
CA SER A 38 -5.10 -23.05 16.84
C SER A 38 -6.23 -22.11 16.42
N PHE A 39 -5.91 -21.02 15.72
CA PHE A 39 -6.89 -20.04 15.30
C PHE A 39 -6.57 -19.50 13.92
N ILE A 40 -7.62 -19.20 13.13
CA ILE A 40 -7.49 -18.68 11.76
C ILE A 40 -8.41 -17.47 11.64
N MET A 41 -7.84 -16.31 11.29
CA MET A 41 -8.56 -15.06 11.08
C MET A 41 -8.39 -14.54 9.66
N GLY A 42 -9.37 -13.76 9.20
CA GLY A 42 -9.33 -13.06 7.91
C GLY A 42 -8.54 -11.74 7.94
N THR A 43 -9.00 -10.80 7.14
CA THR A 43 -8.39 -9.46 7.01
C THR A 43 -9.22 -8.36 7.63
N ALA A 44 -10.44 -8.66 8.11
CA ALA A 44 -11.44 -7.69 8.51
C ALA A 44 -11.01 -6.90 9.77
N ASP A 45 -10.76 -7.59 10.86
CA ASP A 45 -10.33 -7.00 12.11
C ASP A 45 -9.12 -7.75 12.68
N LYS A 46 -7.96 -7.10 12.65
CA LYS A 46 -6.72 -7.67 13.18
C LYS A 46 -6.44 -7.26 14.62
N THR A 47 -7.19 -6.32 15.18
CA THR A 47 -7.00 -5.87 16.57
C THR A 47 -7.39 -6.99 17.54
N ARG A 48 -8.37 -7.80 17.17
CA ARG A 48 -8.82 -8.98 17.93
C ARG A 48 -7.79 -10.12 18.04
N VAL A 49 -6.69 -10.07 17.24
CA VAL A 49 -5.65 -11.14 17.31
C VAL A 49 -5.09 -11.31 18.71
N ALA A 50 -4.92 -10.22 19.45
CA ALA A 50 -4.39 -10.27 20.80
C ALA A 50 -5.37 -10.97 21.79
N GLU A 51 -6.67 -10.76 21.61
CA GLU A 51 -7.73 -11.39 22.42
C GLU A 51 -7.86 -12.88 22.07
N GLU A 52 -7.76 -13.22 20.79
CA GLU A 52 -7.94 -14.57 20.26
C GLU A 52 -6.66 -15.44 20.28
N ILE A 53 -5.54 -14.88 20.74
CA ILE A 53 -4.25 -15.62 20.75
C ILE A 53 -4.31 -16.91 21.57
N CYS A 54 -5.16 -16.96 22.59
CA CYS A 54 -5.42 -18.13 23.41
C CYS A 54 -6.64 -18.94 22.94
N GLY A 55 -7.40 -18.42 21.99
CA GLY A 55 -8.59 -19.04 21.41
C GLY A 55 -8.29 -20.21 20.48
N SER A 56 -9.34 -20.83 20.01
CA SER A 56 -9.28 -21.88 18.97
C SER A 56 -10.48 -21.73 18.04
N GLY A 57 -10.27 -21.91 16.71
CA GLY A 57 -11.36 -21.84 15.75
C GLY A 57 -10.99 -21.15 14.46
N VAL A 58 -12.02 -20.79 13.69
CA VAL A 58 -11.92 -20.09 12.41
C VAL A 58 -12.89 -18.91 12.44
N ASP A 59 -12.35 -17.71 12.26
CA ASP A 59 -13.09 -16.46 12.20
C ASP A 59 -12.64 -15.67 10.97
N VAL A 60 -13.28 -15.94 9.84
CA VAL A 60 -13.04 -15.24 8.57
C VAL A 60 -14.30 -14.46 8.23
N GLU A 61 -14.37 -13.27 8.77
CA GLU A 61 -15.47 -12.33 8.60
C GLU A 61 -15.53 -11.75 7.18
N GLU A 62 -16.68 -11.19 6.83
CA GLU A 62 -16.84 -10.36 5.65
C GLU A 62 -15.97 -9.10 5.75
N ILE A 63 -15.49 -8.65 4.59
CA ILE A 63 -14.63 -7.47 4.52
C ILE A 63 -15.51 -6.23 4.76
N PRO A 64 -15.19 -5.39 5.76
CA PRO A 64 -16.00 -4.21 6.09
C PRO A 64 -16.01 -3.20 4.95
N SER A 65 -17.14 -2.48 4.82
CA SER A 65 -17.30 -1.41 3.82
C SER A 65 -16.68 -0.07 4.25
N VAL A 66 -16.43 0.10 5.55
CA VAL A 66 -15.79 1.28 6.14
C VAL A 66 -14.44 0.92 6.76
N PHE A 67 -13.61 1.92 7.00
CA PHE A 67 -12.32 1.70 7.68
C PHE A 67 -12.58 1.41 9.18
N CYS A 68 -12.09 0.27 9.68
CA CYS A 68 -12.42 -0.26 11.01
C CYS A 68 -11.21 -0.44 11.93
N GLU A 69 -10.00 -0.02 11.54
CA GLU A 69 -8.84 -0.13 12.45
C GLU A 69 -8.89 0.96 13.51
N GLU A 70 -8.99 0.56 14.76
CA GLU A 70 -8.94 1.43 15.93
C GLU A 70 -7.64 1.23 16.71
N GLY A 71 -7.15 2.31 17.32
CA GLY A 71 -5.96 2.29 18.19
C GLY A 71 -4.65 2.56 17.47
N PHE A 72 -3.70 3.02 18.26
CA PHE A 72 -2.35 3.37 17.82
C PHE A 72 -1.37 2.38 18.43
N ALA A 73 -0.61 1.70 17.59
CA ALA A 73 0.52 0.92 18.08
C ALA A 73 1.68 1.87 18.39
N ALA A 74 2.20 1.82 19.61
CA ALA A 74 3.44 2.51 19.93
C ALA A 74 4.56 2.00 19.01
N GLN A 75 5.25 2.90 18.34
CA GLN A 75 6.32 2.58 17.41
C GLN A 75 7.65 3.08 17.97
N GLU A 76 8.50 2.17 18.42
CA GLU A 76 9.82 2.48 18.99
C GLU A 76 10.91 2.75 17.92
N ARG A 77 10.51 2.92 16.65
CA ARG A 77 11.43 3.13 15.53
C ARG A 77 11.52 4.61 15.19
N THR A 78 12.62 5.02 14.59
CA THR A 78 12.82 6.37 14.05
C THR A 78 11.71 6.77 13.07
N ARG A 79 11.13 5.80 12.37
CA ARG A 79 10.09 5.96 11.37
C ARG A 79 8.80 5.29 11.81
N ALA A 80 7.72 6.07 11.90
CA ALA A 80 6.37 5.55 12.12
C ALA A 80 5.69 5.22 10.79
N PHE A 81 4.86 4.17 10.77
CA PHE A 81 4.01 3.82 9.64
C PHE A 81 2.55 4.02 10.04
N VAL A 82 1.90 4.98 9.41
CA VAL A 82 0.49 5.31 9.68
C VAL A 82 -0.35 4.89 8.49
N LYS A 83 -1.23 3.92 8.70
CA LYS A 83 -2.14 3.43 7.66
C LYS A 83 -3.30 4.40 7.51
N ILE A 84 -3.45 4.96 6.32
CA ILE A 84 -4.49 5.94 6.01
C ILE A 84 -5.63 5.38 5.15
N GLN A 85 -5.39 4.23 4.48
CA GLN A 85 -6.31 3.67 3.50
C GLN A 85 -6.16 2.15 3.43
N ASP A 86 -7.24 1.41 3.14
CA ASP A 86 -7.24 -0.02 2.85
C ASP A 86 -8.17 -0.36 1.68
N GLY A 87 -7.97 -1.54 1.07
CA GLY A 87 -8.71 -1.96 -0.11
C GLY A 87 -8.29 -1.23 -1.39
N CYS A 88 -8.84 -1.64 -2.54
CA CYS A 88 -8.52 -1.05 -3.84
C CYS A 88 -9.65 -1.26 -4.85
N ASN A 89 -9.90 -0.25 -5.70
CA ASN A 89 -10.93 -0.29 -6.74
C ASN A 89 -10.37 -0.48 -8.16
N ASN A 90 -9.05 -0.70 -8.33
CA ASN A 90 -8.43 -0.72 -9.66
C ASN A 90 -8.65 -2.03 -10.41
N PHE A 91 -8.75 -3.18 -9.71
CA PHE A 91 -8.93 -4.49 -10.34
C PHE A 91 -7.92 -4.78 -11.45
N CYS A 92 -6.63 -4.45 -11.21
CA CYS A 92 -5.57 -4.83 -12.11
C CYS A 92 -5.59 -6.34 -12.35
N SER A 93 -5.40 -6.78 -13.60
CA SER A 93 -5.64 -8.18 -14.02
C SER A 93 -4.75 -9.22 -13.30
N TYR A 94 -3.64 -8.81 -12.74
CA TYR A 94 -2.70 -9.65 -11.97
C TYR A 94 -2.91 -9.57 -10.44
N CYS A 95 -3.83 -8.71 -9.97
CA CYS A 95 -3.92 -8.35 -8.55
C CYS A 95 -5.14 -8.99 -7.87
N ILE A 96 -4.89 -9.68 -6.76
CA ILE A 96 -5.95 -10.31 -5.95
C ILE A 96 -6.47 -9.40 -4.83
N VAL A 97 -5.83 -8.26 -4.60
CA VAL A 97 -6.12 -7.39 -3.45
C VAL A 97 -7.58 -6.96 -3.35
N PRO A 98 -8.26 -6.51 -4.43
CA PRO A 98 -9.68 -6.13 -4.34
C PRO A 98 -10.60 -7.22 -3.80
N TYR A 99 -10.24 -8.47 -4.03
CA TYR A 99 -11.02 -9.65 -3.59
C TYR A 99 -10.71 -10.08 -2.16
N LEU A 100 -9.54 -9.69 -1.62
CA LEU A 100 -9.09 -10.09 -0.28
C LEU A 100 -9.13 -8.96 0.74
N ARG A 101 -9.09 -7.72 0.27
CA ARG A 101 -9.09 -6.51 1.10
C ARG A 101 -10.31 -5.64 0.86
N GLY A 102 -11.14 -6.00 -0.14
CA GLY A 102 -12.35 -5.28 -0.50
C GLY A 102 -12.10 -3.96 -1.21
N ARG A 103 -13.15 -3.15 -1.24
CA ARG A 103 -13.14 -1.82 -1.86
C ARG A 103 -12.28 -0.84 -1.08
N SER A 104 -11.84 0.22 -1.77
CA SER A 104 -11.10 1.31 -1.16
C SER A 104 -11.93 1.96 -0.05
N ARG A 105 -11.33 2.13 1.10
CA ARG A 105 -11.88 2.81 2.28
C ARG A 105 -10.78 3.58 3.00
N SER A 106 -11.11 4.77 3.44
CA SER A 106 -10.16 5.74 3.95
C SER A 106 -10.42 6.06 5.42
N ARG A 107 -9.37 6.36 6.15
CA ARG A 107 -9.48 6.95 7.48
C ARG A 107 -9.85 8.43 7.36
N ARG A 108 -10.51 8.97 8.36
CA ARG A 108 -10.75 10.40 8.46
C ARG A 108 -9.44 11.16 8.74
N ILE A 109 -9.26 12.31 8.12
CA ILE A 109 -8.09 13.17 8.30
C ILE A 109 -7.81 13.42 9.78
N ARG A 110 -8.82 13.74 10.57
CA ARG A 110 -8.70 14.01 12.02
C ARG A 110 -8.04 12.85 12.77
N ASP A 111 -8.39 11.60 12.42
CA ASP A 111 -7.91 10.40 13.11
C ASP A 111 -6.49 10.08 12.70
N VAL A 112 -6.14 10.30 11.42
CA VAL A 112 -4.76 10.20 10.91
C VAL A 112 -3.85 11.23 11.60
N VAL A 113 -4.26 12.49 11.68
CA VAL A 113 -3.50 13.56 12.33
C VAL A 113 -3.28 13.26 13.81
N ALA A 114 -4.30 12.75 14.50
CA ALA A 114 -4.18 12.36 15.90
C ALA A 114 -3.14 11.26 16.10
N GLU A 115 -3.12 10.23 15.25
CA GLU A 115 -2.13 9.15 15.31
C GLU A 115 -0.72 9.65 14.99
N VAL A 116 -0.55 10.47 13.95
CA VAL A 116 0.77 11.04 13.59
C VAL A 116 1.34 11.87 14.75
N ARG A 117 0.51 12.66 15.42
CA ARG A 117 0.90 13.42 16.62
C ARG A 117 1.28 12.50 17.78
N ALA A 118 0.49 11.46 18.03
CA ALA A 118 0.75 10.51 19.10
C ALA A 118 2.02 9.67 18.87
N ALA A 119 2.32 9.36 17.61
CA ALA A 119 3.53 8.62 17.23
C ALA A 119 4.82 9.39 17.52
N ALA A 120 4.79 10.73 17.53
CA ALA A 120 5.90 11.65 17.83
C ALA A 120 7.25 11.22 17.19
N SER A 121 7.21 10.69 15.97
CA SER A 121 8.38 10.15 15.26
C SER A 121 9.09 11.20 14.41
N ALA A 122 10.39 11.02 14.17
CA ALA A 122 11.17 11.89 13.30
C ALA A 122 10.67 11.87 11.84
N GLU A 123 10.22 10.71 11.35
CA GLU A 123 9.59 10.55 10.04
C GLU A 123 8.32 9.69 10.15
N THR A 124 7.25 10.13 9.50
CA THR A 124 6.01 9.37 9.37
C THR A 124 5.77 8.99 7.92
N VAL A 125 5.60 7.70 7.66
CA VAL A 125 5.23 7.19 6.35
C VAL A 125 3.73 6.95 6.33
N LEU A 126 3.00 7.67 5.47
CA LEU A 126 1.58 7.44 5.23
C LEU A 126 1.45 6.26 4.27
N ILE A 127 0.84 5.17 4.72
CA ILE A 127 0.73 3.92 3.98
C ILE A 127 -0.72 3.51 3.73
N GLY A 128 -0.91 2.69 2.71
CA GLY A 128 -2.19 2.07 2.36
C GLY A 128 -2.00 1.01 1.29
N ILE A 129 -3.07 0.42 0.86
CA ILE A 129 -3.09 -0.49 -0.30
C ILE A 129 -2.97 0.32 -1.60
N ASP A 130 -3.69 1.45 -1.66
CA ASP A 130 -3.66 2.40 -2.76
C ASP A 130 -4.04 3.79 -2.24
N ILE A 131 -3.04 4.49 -1.69
CA ILE A 131 -3.26 5.82 -1.10
C ILE A 131 -3.68 6.87 -2.12
N SER A 132 -3.56 6.59 -3.42
CA SER A 132 -4.09 7.45 -4.49
C SER A 132 -5.61 7.53 -4.52
N GLN A 133 -6.28 6.61 -3.84
CA GLN A 133 -7.74 6.61 -3.67
C GLN A 133 -8.20 7.19 -2.31
N PHE A 134 -7.25 7.69 -1.50
CA PHE A 134 -7.57 8.25 -0.20
C PHE A 134 -8.65 9.36 -0.31
N GLY A 135 -9.61 9.27 0.58
CA GLY A 135 -10.67 10.27 0.74
C GLY A 135 -11.84 10.17 -0.23
N ARG A 136 -11.76 9.35 -1.30
CA ARG A 136 -12.87 9.23 -2.29
C ARG A 136 -14.19 8.74 -1.69
N ASP A 137 -14.11 7.93 -0.66
CA ASP A 137 -15.28 7.40 0.07
C ASP A 137 -15.73 8.32 1.22
N THR A 138 -14.86 9.21 1.68
CA THR A 138 -15.13 10.12 2.80
C THR A 138 -15.40 11.56 2.38
N GLY A 139 -15.13 11.91 1.10
CA GLY A 139 -15.21 13.27 0.58
C GLY A 139 -14.01 14.15 0.95
N GLU A 140 -12.97 13.56 1.50
CA GLU A 140 -11.69 14.22 1.84
C GLU A 140 -10.66 13.97 0.72
N THR A 141 -9.52 14.67 0.73
CA THR A 141 -8.46 14.53 -0.27
C THR A 141 -7.09 14.31 0.38
N LEU A 142 -6.16 13.72 -0.39
CA LEU A 142 -4.78 13.57 0.05
C LEU A 142 -4.09 14.93 0.27
N SER A 143 -4.45 15.94 -0.54
CA SER A 143 -3.95 17.32 -0.39
C SER A 143 -4.38 17.93 0.94
N GLU A 144 -5.64 17.79 1.32
CA GLU A 144 -6.16 18.24 2.61
C GLU A 144 -5.48 17.53 3.78
N LEU A 145 -5.24 16.22 3.68
CA LEU A 145 -4.51 15.46 4.69
C LEU A 145 -3.07 16.01 4.85
N LEU A 146 -2.36 16.24 3.75
CA LEU A 146 -1.01 16.81 3.80
C LEU A 146 -1.01 18.18 4.49
N LEU A 147 -1.93 19.07 4.11
CA LEU A 147 -2.05 20.39 4.74
C LEU A 147 -2.41 20.31 6.23
N ALA A 148 -3.22 19.35 6.64
CA ALA A 148 -3.57 19.13 8.05
C ALA A 148 -2.37 18.65 8.90
N LEU A 149 -1.31 18.16 8.26
CA LEU A 149 -0.05 17.75 8.92
C LEU A 149 1.00 18.88 8.97
N ARG A 150 0.69 20.11 8.49
CA ARG A 150 1.65 21.22 8.42
C ARG A 150 2.35 21.53 9.76
N ASP A 151 1.57 21.52 10.84
CA ASP A 151 2.06 21.89 12.17
C ASP A 151 2.51 20.69 13.02
N VAL A 152 2.66 19.52 12.40
CA VAL A 152 3.15 18.33 13.09
C VAL A 152 4.66 18.23 12.89
N PRO A 153 5.47 18.14 13.95
CA PRO A 153 6.93 18.14 13.87
C PRO A 153 7.47 16.77 13.44
N THR A 154 7.06 16.29 12.26
CA THR A 154 7.54 15.05 11.65
C THR A 154 7.83 15.26 10.18
N ARG A 155 8.76 14.52 9.60
CA ARG A 155 8.95 14.49 8.16
C ARG A 155 7.94 13.52 7.54
N VAL A 156 7.04 14.01 6.71
CA VAL A 156 6.00 13.19 6.07
C VAL A 156 6.54 12.56 4.80
N ARG A 157 6.39 11.24 4.68
CA ARG A 157 6.68 10.46 3.47
C ARG A 157 5.41 9.77 2.99
N LEU A 158 5.22 9.70 1.69
CA LEU A 158 4.13 8.91 1.09
C LEU A 158 4.61 7.51 0.73
N GLY A 159 3.72 6.53 0.86
CA GLY A 159 3.86 5.21 0.28
C GLY A 159 3.65 5.24 -1.26
N SER A 160 3.31 4.08 -1.83
CA SER A 160 3.14 3.95 -3.28
C SER A 160 1.96 4.77 -3.82
N LEU A 161 2.19 5.46 -4.93
CA LEU A 161 1.22 6.31 -5.61
C LEU A 161 0.97 5.83 -7.05
N GLU A 162 -0.20 6.13 -7.57
CA GLU A 162 -0.46 6.12 -9.00
C GLU A 162 -0.27 7.52 -9.61
N ALA A 163 0.10 7.57 -10.89
CA ALA A 163 0.37 8.83 -11.57
C ALA A 163 -0.80 9.83 -11.53
N GLY A 164 -2.04 9.34 -11.51
CA GLY A 164 -3.24 10.17 -11.52
C GLY A 164 -3.48 11.02 -10.27
N VAL A 165 -2.85 10.71 -9.13
CA VAL A 165 -2.98 11.51 -7.90
C VAL A 165 -1.97 12.66 -7.84
N VAL A 166 -0.95 12.64 -8.71
CA VAL A 166 0.08 13.68 -8.78
C VAL A 166 -0.49 14.92 -9.47
N THR A 167 -1.26 15.68 -8.72
CA THR A 167 -1.86 16.96 -9.16
C THR A 167 -1.03 18.14 -8.65
N GLU A 168 -1.25 19.32 -9.21
CA GLU A 168 -0.64 20.57 -8.73
C GLU A 168 -1.01 20.83 -7.27
N ASP A 169 -2.28 20.61 -6.90
CA ASP A 169 -2.75 20.79 -5.52
C ASP A 169 -2.04 19.87 -4.54
N MET A 170 -1.84 18.58 -4.91
CA MET A 170 -1.13 17.62 -4.05
C MET A 170 0.34 18.01 -3.89
N LEU A 171 1.01 18.41 -4.97
CA LEU A 171 2.41 18.83 -4.94
C LEU A 171 2.58 20.14 -4.17
N SER A 172 1.67 21.09 -4.35
CA SER A 172 1.63 22.33 -3.57
C SER A 172 1.42 22.05 -2.08
N ALA A 173 0.50 21.16 -1.73
CA ALA A 173 0.29 20.75 -0.35
C ALA A 173 1.56 20.11 0.25
N ALA A 174 2.21 19.23 -0.50
CA ALA A 174 3.47 18.60 -0.09
C ALA A 174 4.61 19.62 0.11
N ALA A 175 4.71 20.61 -0.77
CA ALA A 175 5.74 21.66 -0.66
C ALA A 175 5.53 22.60 0.54
N ASN A 176 4.32 22.64 1.11
CA ASN A 176 3.99 23.49 2.27
C ASN A 176 4.13 22.79 3.64
N ILE A 177 4.70 21.60 3.68
CA ILE A 177 4.92 20.83 4.91
C ILE A 177 6.38 20.32 4.97
N ASN A 178 6.80 19.77 6.09
CA ASN A 178 8.06 19.04 6.17
C ASN A 178 7.95 17.71 5.42
N PHE A 179 8.09 17.74 4.10
CA PHE A 179 7.88 16.62 3.21
C PHE A 179 9.19 15.93 2.81
N CYS A 180 9.18 14.61 2.71
CA CYS A 180 10.27 13.86 2.12
C CYS A 180 10.07 13.79 0.59
N PRO A 181 10.91 14.44 -0.24
CA PRO A 181 10.74 14.48 -1.69
C PRO A 181 11.14 13.16 -2.34
N HIS A 182 10.46 12.10 -1.94
CA HIS A 182 10.58 10.76 -2.49
C HIS A 182 9.18 10.28 -2.93
N PHE A 183 9.08 9.86 -4.20
CA PHE A 183 7.84 9.41 -4.80
C PHE A 183 8.03 8.00 -5.37
N HIS A 184 7.33 7.03 -4.81
CA HIS A 184 7.24 5.71 -5.42
C HIS A 184 6.00 5.69 -6.32
N LEU A 185 6.18 5.79 -7.63
CA LEU A 185 5.10 5.78 -8.62
C LEU A 185 5.03 4.41 -9.30
N SER A 186 3.92 3.70 -9.13
CA SER A 186 3.74 2.37 -9.71
C SER A 186 3.54 2.45 -11.23
N LEU A 187 4.59 2.17 -12.02
CA LEU A 187 4.54 2.16 -13.50
C LEU A 187 3.96 0.85 -14.04
N GLN A 188 4.49 -0.27 -13.58
CA GLN A 188 4.21 -1.64 -13.97
C GLN A 188 4.70 -2.01 -15.39
N SER A 189 4.49 -1.19 -16.42
CA SER A 189 5.03 -1.31 -17.77
C SER A 189 5.16 0.05 -18.44
N GLY A 190 6.17 0.22 -19.28
CA GLY A 190 6.36 1.39 -20.12
C GLY A 190 5.71 1.27 -21.51
N CYS A 191 4.80 0.31 -21.70
CA CYS A 191 4.09 0.08 -22.96
C CYS A 191 2.56 0.16 -22.75
N ASP A 192 1.89 1.04 -23.49
CA ASP A 192 0.45 1.28 -23.33
C ASP A 192 -0.44 0.07 -23.64
N SER A 193 -0.02 -0.82 -24.56
CA SER A 193 -0.75 -2.05 -24.86
C SER A 193 -0.70 -3.02 -23.68
N VAL A 194 0.46 -3.13 -23.00
CA VAL A 194 0.64 -3.93 -21.78
C VAL A 194 -0.16 -3.32 -20.63
N LEU A 195 -0.09 -2.01 -20.41
CA LEU A 195 -0.87 -1.32 -19.38
C LEU A 195 -2.39 -1.55 -19.55
N ARG A 196 -2.91 -1.55 -20.77
CA ARG A 196 -4.32 -1.90 -21.04
C ARG A 196 -4.65 -3.33 -20.67
N ARG A 197 -3.78 -4.31 -21.02
CA ARG A 197 -3.95 -5.73 -20.61
C ARG A 197 -3.86 -5.91 -19.09
N MET A 198 -3.05 -5.10 -18.42
CA MET A 198 -2.94 -5.03 -16.96
C MET A 198 -4.17 -4.36 -16.30
N ASN A 199 -5.09 -3.78 -17.08
CA ASN A 199 -6.21 -2.95 -16.61
C ASN A 199 -5.74 -1.72 -15.81
N ARG A 200 -4.59 -1.12 -16.18
CA ARG A 200 -4.12 0.14 -15.60
C ARG A 200 -4.95 1.32 -16.14
N LYS A 201 -5.12 2.35 -15.30
CA LYS A 201 -6.03 3.48 -15.57
C LYS A 201 -5.29 4.73 -16.07
N TYR A 202 -4.06 4.57 -16.49
CA TYR A 202 -3.21 5.63 -17.05
C TYR A 202 -2.42 5.11 -18.26
N THR A 203 -1.92 6.06 -19.05
CA THR A 203 -0.99 5.83 -20.15
C THR A 203 0.42 6.23 -19.77
N THR A 204 1.41 5.80 -20.57
CA THR A 204 2.81 6.23 -20.45
C THR A 204 2.97 7.74 -20.55
N ALA A 205 2.18 8.41 -21.41
CA ALA A 205 2.17 9.86 -21.53
C ALA A 205 1.69 10.55 -20.24
N GLN A 206 0.61 10.08 -19.63
CA GLN A 206 0.10 10.61 -18.37
C GLN A 206 1.10 10.36 -17.20
N TYR A 207 1.77 9.22 -17.24
CA TYR A 207 2.82 8.92 -16.25
C TYR A 207 4.02 9.88 -16.40
N SER A 208 4.51 10.09 -17.62
CA SER A 208 5.59 11.05 -17.90
C SER A 208 5.24 12.46 -17.46
N GLU A 209 3.99 12.88 -17.65
CA GLU A 209 3.51 14.18 -17.20
C GLU A 209 3.52 14.31 -15.68
N ALA A 210 3.12 13.26 -14.96
CA ALA A 210 3.20 13.23 -13.49
C ALA A 210 4.66 13.36 -13.00
N VAL A 211 5.60 12.66 -13.66
CA VAL A 211 7.04 12.79 -13.36
C VAL A 211 7.54 14.20 -13.57
N LYS A 212 7.16 14.85 -14.67
CA LYS A 212 7.51 16.25 -14.96
C LYS A 212 6.98 17.20 -13.89
N ARG A 213 5.71 17.05 -13.48
CA ARG A 213 5.12 17.87 -12.40
C ARG A 213 5.90 17.72 -11.11
N ILE A 214 6.27 16.48 -10.72
CA ILE A 214 7.09 16.26 -9.53
C ILE A 214 8.42 17.02 -9.64
N ARG A 215 9.15 16.85 -10.75
CA ARG A 215 10.46 17.48 -10.93
C ARG A 215 10.41 19.00 -10.99
N ASN A 216 9.30 19.56 -11.47
CA ASN A 216 9.08 21.02 -11.49
C ASN A 216 8.96 21.58 -10.06
N VAL A 217 8.33 20.87 -9.14
CA VAL A 217 8.15 21.32 -7.74
C VAL A 217 9.30 20.86 -6.86
N PHE A 218 9.83 19.66 -7.10
CA PHE A 218 10.91 19.02 -6.36
C PHE A 218 12.01 18.56 -7.32
N PRO A 219 12.93 19.44 -7.77
CA PRO A 219 13.94 19.09 -8.77
C PRO A 219 14.84 17.91 -8.37
N ASP A 220 15.12 17.75 -7.07
CA ASP A 220 15.96 16.69 -6.51
C ASP A 220 15.14 15.49 -6.00
N ALA A 221 13.88 15.35 -6.39
CA ALA A 221 13.04 14.24 -5.92
C ALA A 221 13.58 12.88 -6.36
N GLY A 222 13.67 11.96 -5.42
CA GLY A 222 13.88 10.55 -5.72
C GLY A 222 12.58 9.92 -6.24
N ILE A 223 12.53 9.54 -7.51
CA ILE A 223 11.38 8.84 -8.11
C ILE A 223 11.77 7.38 -8.30
N THR A 224 11.03 6.48 -7.67
CA THR A 224 11.20 5.03 -7.78
C THR A 224 9.96 4.38 -8.35
N THR A 225 10.10 3.17 -8.90
CA THR A 225 8.97 2.49 -9.53
C THR A 225 9.07 0.97 -9.44
N ASP A 226 7.94 0.31 -9.72
CA ASP A 226 7.86 -1.13 -9.97
C ASP A 226 7.62 -1.40 -11.45
N VAL A 227 8.25 -2.44 -12.00
CA VAL A 227 8.06 -2.94 -13.36
C VAL A 227 7.85 -4.44 -13.32
N ILE A 228 6.86 -4.94 -14.07
CA ILE A 228 6.65 -6.37 -14.28
C ILE A 228 7.22 -6.71 -15.67
N ALA A 229 8.24 -7.55 -15.72
CA ALA A 229 8.81 -8.08 -16.95
C ALA A 229 8.23 -9.46 -17.28
N GLY A 230 7.92 -9.70 -18.55
CA GLY A 230 7.31 -10.96 -18.99
C GLY A 230 5.86 -11.10 -18.56
N PHE A 231 5.11 -10.00 -18.55
CA PHE A 231 3.66 -10.05 -18.32
C PHE A 231 3.00 -10.94 -19.37
N CYS A 232 1.94 -11.67 -18.99
CA CYS A 232 1.29 -12.63 -19.86
C CYS A 232 0.94 -12.01 -21.24
N GLY A 233 1.53 -12.56 -22.31
CA GLY A 233 1.39 -12.07 -23.68
C GLY A 233 2.19 -10.80 -24.01
N GLU A 234 3.16 -10.41 -23.19
CA GLU A 234 4.10 -9.34 -23.52
C GLU A 234 5.06 -9.84 -24.62
N THR A 235 5.25 -9.03 -25.69
CA THR A 235 6.20 -9.31 -26.77
C THR A 235 7.56 -8.67 -26.48
N GLU A 236 8.59 -9.10 -27.21
CA GLU A 236 9.93 -8.51 -27.11
C GLU A 236 9.92 -7.00 -27.46
N GLU A 237 9.11 -6.61 -28.44
CA GLU A 237 8.96 -5.20 -28.85
C GLU A 237 8.29 -4.37 -27.75
N GLU A 238 7.27 -4.91 -27.07
CA GLU A 238 6.60 -4.25 -25.95
C GLU A 238 7.54 -4.13 -24.74
N PHE A 239 8.31 -5.17 -24.46
CA PHE A 239 9.34 -5.12 -23.42
C PHE A 239 10.45 -4.12 -23.75
N ALA A 240 10.90 -4.07 -25.02
CA ALA A 240 11.87 -3.06 -25.46
C ALA A 240 11.35 -1.62 -25.27
N GLN A 241 10.07 -1.37 -25.52
CA GLN A 241 9.41 -0.07 -25.23
C GLN A 241 9.47 0.24 -23.72
N THR A 242 9.19 -0.75 -22.86
CA THR A 242 9.31 -0.59 -21.40
C THR A 242 10.73 -0.23 -20.99
N CYS A 243 11.75 -0.91 -21.53
CA CYS A 243 13.15 -0.61 -21.26
C CYS A 243 13.54 0.81 -21.70
N LEU A 244 13.07 1.24 -22.87
CA LEU A 244 13.30 2.60 -23.37
C LEU A 244 12.64 3.66 -22.46
N PHE A 245 11.39 3.43 -22.07
CA PHE A 245 10.64 4.33 -21.18
C PHE A 245 11.34 4.47 -19.82
N VAL A 246 11.79 3.38 -19.23
CA VAL A 246 12.51 3.38 -17.95
C VAL A 246 13.81 4.20 -18.05
N ARG A 247 14.58 4.03 -19.13
CA ARG A 247 15.82 4.80 -19.36
C ARG A 247 15.53 6.31 -19.52
N GLN A 248 14.49 6.65 -20.29
CA GLN A 248 14.11 8.05 -20.54
C GLN A 248 13.55 8.75 -19.30
N THR A 249 12.93 7.99 -18.39
CA THR A 249 12.32 8.55 -17.18
C THR A 249 13.36 8.82 -16.09
N GLU A 250 14.55 8.19 -16.14
CA GLU A 250 15.65 8.40 -15.19
C GLU A 250 15.19 8.21 -13.73
N PHE A 251 14.66 7.03 -13.44
CA PHE A 251 14.29 6.65 -12.07
C PHE A 251 15.51 6.56 -11.15
N ALA A 252 15.34 6.92 -9.88
CA ALA A 252 16.34 6.71 -8.85
C ALA A 252 16.53 5.22 -8.53
N ASP A 253 15.46 4.42 -8.63
CA ASP A 253 15.50 2.97 -8.47
C ASP A 253 14.29 2.31 -9.16
N VAL A 254 14.45 1.06 -9.59
CA VAL A 254 13.41 0.26 -10.26
C VAL A 254 13.39 -1.14 -9.66
N HIS A 255 12.26 -1.51 -9.05
CA HIS A 255 12.02 -2.88 -8.62
C HIS A 255 11.42 -3.70 -9.77
N VAL A 256 12.09 -4.75 -10.18
CA VAL A 256 11.65 -5.62 -11.27
C VAL A 256 11.05 -6.91 -10.71
N PHE A 257 9.84 -7.22 -11.16
CA PHE A 257 9.10 -8.45 -10.87
C PHE A 257 8.96 -9.32 -12.10
#